data_f76d9b63e03ddab58937e7ba15efbf40
#
_entry.id   f76d9b63e03ddab58937e7ba15efbf40
#
_cell.length_a   1.000
_cell.length_b   1.000
_cell.length_c   1.000
_cell.angle_alpha   90.00
_cell.angle_beta   90.00
_cell.angle_gamma   90.00
#
_symmetry.space_group_name_H-M   'P 1'
#
loop_
_entity.id
_entity.type
_entity.pdbx_description
1 polymer ?
#
loop_
_entity_poly.entity_id
_entity_poly.type
_entity_poly.pdbx_seq_one_letter_code
_entity_poly.pdbx_strand_id
1 'polypeptide(L)'
;MDVTALATDYDETLAEEGLVSATTFASLQKLKESHRKLILVSGRQLPDLKQVFPKLGIFDRVVAENGAVLHDPATEEQRLLAPAPPPAFVESLRKRGVDPLLVGRSVIGTLVPNEMIVLDEIRRQGLELEIIFNKGAVMVLPSGINKATGLMAALDELGLPVDGVVAIGDAENDHDFLRRAGFGAAVANALPSLKKTADRVTLAPAGDGVAEIIDDILRGDIAIADASKNDVAIGKIARG
;
A
#
# COMPACT_ATOMS: atom_id res chain seq x y z
N MET A 1 -8.85 0.79 21.12
CA MET A 1 -7.51 1.43 20.96
C MET A 1 -7.69 2.69 20.10
N ASP A 2 -6.89 3.72 20.34
CA ASP A 2 -7.00 4.95 19.53
C ASP A 2 -6.28 4.79 18.19
N VAL A 3 -6.83 5.42 17.13
CA VAL A 3 -6.19 5.50 15.83
C VAL A 3 -4.95 6.39 15.94
N THR A 4 -3.78 5.86 15.58
CA THR A 4 -2.49 6.57 15.61
C THR A 4 -2.00 6.99 14.23
N ALA A 5 -2.41 6.27 13.17
CA ALA A 5 -2.01 6.55 11.80
C ALA A 5 -3.10 6.18 10.79
N LEU A 6 -3.10 6.90 9.67
CA LEU A 6 -3.78 6.51 8.43
C LEU A 6 -2.72 6.11 7.41
N ALA A 7 -2.88 4.93 6.84
CA ALA A 7 -2.09 4.45 5.70
C ALA A 7 -3.03 4.34 4.47
N THR A 8 -2.72 5.04 3.38
CA THR A 8 -3.57 5.08 2.19
C THR A 8 -2.81 4.64 0.96
N ASP A 9 -3.48 3.87 0.09
CA ASP A 9 -3.04 3.73 -1.30
C ASP A 9 -3.20 5.06 -2.05
N TYR A 10 -2.56 5.17 -3.23
CA TYR A 10 -2.59 6.37 -4.06
C TYR A 10 -3.64 6.30 -5.17
N ASP A 11 -3.44 5.41 -6.15
CA ASP A 11 -4.23 5.37 -7.38
C ASP A 11 -5.65 4.85 -7.12
N GLU A 12 -6.68 5.60 -7.57
CA GLU A 12 -8.10 5.25 -7.40
C GLU A 12 -8.52 5.06 -5.92
N THR A 13 -7.61 5.41 -4.98
CA THR A 13 -7.87 5.46 -3.54
C THR A 13 -7.75 6.89 -3.02
N LEU A 14 -6.55 7.47 -2.96
CA LEU A 14 -6.34 8.87 -2.57
C LEU A 14 -6.55 9.82 -3.75
N ALA A 15 -6.12 9.41 -4.93
CA ALA A 15 -6.19 10.14 -6.18
C ALA A 15 -7.22 9.52 -7.12
N GLU A 16 -7.99 10.33 -7.80
CA GLU A 16 -8.84 9.95 -8.93
C GLU A 16 -8.17 10.44 -10.22
N GLU A 17 -7.99 9.54 -11.20
CA GLU A 17 -7.25 9.83 -12.44
C GLU A 17 -5.86 10.46 -12.19
N GLY A 18 -5.19 10.01 -11.13
CA GLY A 18 -3.86 10.49 -10.72
C GLY A 18 -3.84 11.84 -9.98
N LEU A 19 -4.99 12.47 -9.71
CA LEU A 19 -5.10 13.77 -9.07
C LEU A 19 -5.75 13.69 -7.69
N VAL A 20 -5.12 14.31 -6.70
CA VAL A 20 -5.70 14.49 -5.36
C VAL A 20 -6.46 15.80 -5.30
N SER A 21 -7.75 15.75 -4.99
CA SER A 21 -8.60 16.93 -4.90
C SER A 21 -8.17 17.87 -3.77
N ALA A 22 -8.52 19.15 -3.89
CA ALA A 22 -8.27 20.12 -2.82
C ALA A 22 -9.00 19.76 -1.52
N THR A 23 -10.19 19.18 -1.62
CA THR A 23 -10.99 18.72 -0.48
C THR A 23 -10.31 17.56 0.24
N THR A 24 -9.88 16.53 -0.50
CA THR A 24 -9.14 15.39 0.03
C THR A 24 -7.84 15.84 0.70
N PHE A 25 -7.09 16.74 0.05
CA PHE A 25 -5.87 17.29 0.63
C PHE A 25 -6.13 18.05 1.93
N ALA A 26 -7.19 18.85 2.01
CA ALA A 26 -7.57 19.55 3.25
C ALA A 26 -7.94 18.56 4.38
N SER A 27 -8.56 17.43 4.06
CA SER A 27 -8.84 16.37 5.05
C SER A 27 -7.55 15.74 5.58
N LEU A 28 -6.56 15.47 4.72
CA LEU A 28 -5.23 15.01 5.16
C LEU A 28 -4.56 16.02 6.11
N GLN A 29 -4.66 17.33 5.81
CA GLN A 29 -4.11 18.38 6.67
C GLN A 29 -4.76 18.36 8.06
N LYS A 30 -6.10 18.28 8.14
CA LYS A 30 -6.83 18.16 9.41
C LYS A 30 -6.39 16.94 10.22
N LEU A 31 -6.21 15.80 9.57
CA LEU A 31 -5.74 14.59 10.25
C LEU A 31 -4.33 14.79 10.81
N LYS A 32 -3.42 15.41 10.05
CA LYS A 32 -2.07 15.71 10.51
C LYS A 32 -2.05 16.70 11.69
N GLU A 33 -2.93 17.70 11.67
CA GLU A 33 -3.11 18.66 12.78
C GLU A 33 -3.60 17.98 14.08
N SER A 34 -4.28 16.85 13.97
CA SER A 34 -4.68 16.02 15.11
C SER A 34 -3.54 15.14 15.67
N HIS A 35 -2.31 15.35 15.25
CA HIS A 35 -1.08 14.62 15.63
C HIS A 35 -1.06 13.13 15.21
N ARG A 36 -1.95 12.71 14.34
CA ARG A 36 -1.92 11.37 13.74
C ARG A 36 -0.94 11.32 12.57
N LYS A 37 -0.33 10.17 12.35
CA LYS A 37 0.62 9.97 11.27
C LYS A 37 -0.07 9.65 9.96
N LEU A 38 0.53 10.12 8.87
CA LEU A 38 0.09 9.84 7.49
C LEU A 38 1.15 9.01 6.78
N ILE A 39 0.75 7.88 6.21
CA ILE A 39 1.62 6.99 5.45
C ILE A 39 0.99 6.80 4.06
N LEU A 40 1.76 7.07 3.01
CA LEU A 40 1.35 6.73 1.64
C LEU A 40 1.95 5.38 1.26
N VAL A 41 1.16 4.49 0.68
CA VAL A 41 1.61 3.14 0.26
C VAL A 41 1.17 2.91 -1.18
N SER A 42 2.09 2.92 -2.14
CA SER A 42 1.76 2.89 -3.56
C SER A 42 2.58 1.87 -4.35
N GLY A 43 2.02 1.38 -5.45
CA GLY A 43 2.73 0.60 -6.46
C GLY A 43 3.64 1.44 -7.36
N ARG A 44 3.45 2.76 -7.39
CA ARG A 44 4.23 3.67 -8.23
C ARG A 44 5.69 3.76 -7.79
N GLN A 45 6.56 4.08 -8.74
CA GLN A 45 7.95 4.46 -8.46
C GLN A 45 7.97 5.84 -7.77
N LEU A 46 8.92 6.04 -6.86
CA LEU A 46 9.02 7.30 -6.10
C LEU A 46 9.19 8.56 -6.99
N PRO A 47 10.00 8.55 -8.08
CA PRO A 47 10.08 9.71 -8.97
C PRO A 47 8.75 10.05 -9.63
N ASP A 48 7.95 9.05 -10.01
CA ASP A 48 6.62 9.25 -10.58
C ASP A 48 5.65 9.83 -9.54
N LEU A 49 5.65 9.30 -8.30
CA LEU A 49 4.87 9.87 -7.20
C LEU A 49 5.20 11.34 -6.95
N LYS A 50 6.49 11.71 -6.95
CA LYS A 50 6.93 13.11 -6.78
C LYS A 50 6.43 14.02 -7.91
N GLN A 51 6.31 13.48 -9.11
CA GLN A 51 5.81 14.24 -10.27
C GLN A 51 4.29 14.43 -10.21
N VAL A 52 3.51 13.37 -9.93
CA VAL A 52 2.04 13.43 -9.91
C VAL A 52 1.49 14.07 -8.64
N PHE A 53 2.20 13.95 -7.52
CA PHE A 53 1.82 14.56 -6.25
C PHE A 53 3.00 15.31 -5.59
N PRO A 54 3.32 16.54 -6.01
CA PRO A 54 4.44 17.32 -5.46
C PRO A 54 4.32 17.64 -3.96
N LYS A 55 3.16 17.40 -3.36
CA LYS A 55 2.89 17.64 -1.92
C LYS A 55 3.17 16.42 -1.04
N LEU A 56 4.05 15.50 -1.46
CA LEU A 56 4.42 14.30 -0.68
C LEU A 56 4.88 14.60 0.74
N GLY A 57 5.42 15.79 1.00
CA GLY A 57 5.84 16.24 2.33
C GLY A 57 4.72 16.31 3.40
N ILE A 58 3.45 16.09 3.02
CA ILE A 58 2.36 15.91 3.99
C ILE A 58 2.47 14.58 4.73
N PHE A 59 3.01 13.55 4.09
CA PHE A 59 3.18 12.21 4.67
C PHE A 59 4.40 12.15 5.57
N ASP A 60 4.29 11.37 6.65
CA ASP A 60 5.41 11.06 7.55
C ASP A 60 6.32 9.97 6.96
N ARG A 61 5.76 9.07 6.15
CA ARG A 61 6.49 8.07 5.36
C ARG A 61 5.77 7.80 4.04
N VAL A 62 6.55 7.46 3.02
CA VAL A 62 6.05 7.01 1.72
C VAL A 62 6.65 5.65 1.40
N VAL A 63 5.79 4.69 1.19
CA VAL A 63 6.13 3.35 0.70
C VAL A 63 5.83 3.31 -0.79
N ALA A 64 6.86 3.17 -1.60
CA ALA A 64 6.77 3.11 -3.05
C ALA A 64 7.12 1.71 -3.57
N GLU A 65 6.92 1.49 -4.87
CA GLU A 65 7.22 0.23 -5.55
C GLU A 65 6.61 -0.98 -4.81
N ASN A 66 5.32 -0.84 -4.45
CA ASN A 66 4.52 -1.91 -3.82
C ASN A 66 5.15 -2.51 -2.55
N GLY A 67 5.88 -1.71 -1.77
CA GLY A 67 6.53 -2.15 -0.54
C GLY A 67 8.05 -2.21 -0.59
N ALA A 68 8.66 -2.05 -1.76
CA ALA A 68 10.09 -2.26 -1.95
C ALA A 68 10.99 -1.05 -1.63
N VAL A 69 10.41 0.15 -1.59
CA VAL A 69 11.14 1.42 -1.32
C VAL A 69 10.45 2.18 -0.22
N LEU A 70 11.16 2.50 0.84
CA LEU A 70 10.70 3.38 1.90
C LEU A 70 11.40 4.75 1.77
N HIS A 71 10.61 5.81 1.86
CA HIS A 71 11.07 7.19 1.74
C HIS A 71 10.57 8.05 2.90
N ASP A 72 11.46 8.82 3.47
CA ASP A 72 11.16 9.88 4.42
C ASP A 72 11.11 11.23 3.69
N PRO A 73 9.93 11.85 3.50
CA PRO A 73 9.82 13.11 2.80
C PRO A 73 10.44 14.31 3.54
N ALA A 74 10.69 14.20 4.85
CA ALA A 74 11.28 15.29 5.64
C ALA A 74 12.80 15.37 5.48
N THR A 75 13.46 14.22 5.30
CA THR A 75 14.92 14.12 5.15
C THR A 75 15.35 13.81 3.72
N GLU A 76 14.41 13.47 2.85
CA GLU A 76 14.63 12.93 1.49
C GLU A 76 15.37 11.59 1.45
N GLU A 77 15.57 10.96 2.59
CA GLU A 77 16.21 9.64 2.69
C GLU A 77 15.35 8.55 2.06
N GLN A 78 16.02 7.58 1.43
CA GLN A 78 15.39 6.43 0.80
C GLN A 78 16.08 5.15 1.23
N ARG A 79 15.30 4.20 1.68
CA ARG A 79 15.77 2.86 2.04
C ARG A 79 15.15 1.82 1.12
N LEU A 80 16.00 1.00 0.47
CA LEU A 80 15.54 -0.17 -0.25
C LEU A 80 15.23 -1.29 0.72
N LEU A 81 14.04 -1.87 0.61
CA LEU A 81 13.59 -3.00 1.40
C LEU A 81 13.81 -4.32 0.66
N ALA A 82 14.19 -4.25 -0.61
CA ALA A 82 14.46 -5.40 -1.46
C ALA A 82 15.59 -5.10 -2.46
N PRO A 83 16.30 -6.13 -2.97
CA PRO A 83 17.33 -5.97 -3.98
C PRO A 83 16.76 -5.49 -5.32
N ALA A 84 17.62 -4.91 -6.13
CA ALA A 84 17.28 -4.55 -7.52
C ALA A 84 17.03 -5.81 -8.36
N PRO A 85 16.16 -5.73 -9.39
CA PRO A 85 15.94 -6.83 -10.31
C PRO A 85 17.25 -7.24 -11.01
N PRO A 86 17.50 -8.56 -11.21
CA PRO A 86 18.71 -9.02 -11.91
C PRO A 86 18.80 -8.41 -13.32
N PRO A 87 19.93 -7.78 -13.72
CA PRO A 87 20.06 -7.17 -15.03
C PRO A 87 19.82 -8.15 -16.18
N ALA A 88 20.25 -9.42 -16.03
CA ALA A 88 20.03 -10.47 -17.01
C ALA A 88 18.54 -10.79 -17.22
N PHE A 89 17.73 -10.70 -16.15
CA PHE A 89 16.30 -10.89 -16.22
C PHE A 89 15.63 -9.76 -17.01
N VAL A 90 15.96 -8.52 -16.68
CA VAL A 90 15.45 -7.33 -17.37
C VAL A 90 15.77 -7.36 -18.86
N GLU A 91 17.03 -7.69 -19.20
CA GLU A 91 17.51 -7.78 -20.59
C GLU A 91 16.79 -8.90 -21.36
N SER A 92 16.53 -10.03 -20.72
CA SER A 92 15.78 -11.13 -21.31
C SER A 92 14.33 -10.76 -21.60
N LEU A 93 13.64 -10.07 -20.67
CA LEU A 93 12.28 -9.59 -20.91
C LEU A 93 12.20 -8.64 -22.11
N ARG A 94 13.17 -7.71 -22.24
CA ARG A 94 13.28 -6.83 -23.42
C ARG A 94 13.43 -7.61 -24.72
N LYS A 95 14.34 -8.59 -24.75
CA LYS A 95 14.58 -9.45 -25.93
C LYS A 95 13.35 -10.27 -26.30
N ARG A 96 12.52 -10.63 -25.32
CA ARG A 96 11.29 -11.38 -25.53
C ARG A 96 10.09 -10.47 -25.89
N GLY A 97 10.32 -9.17 -26.06
CA GLY A 97 9.30 -8.22 -26.52
C GLY A 97 8.28 -7.80 -25.46
N VAL A 98 8.64 -7.88 -24.17
CA VAL A 98 7.78 -7.35 -23.09
C VAL A 98 7.74 -5.83 -23.20
N ASP A 99 6.56 -5.30 -23.50
CA ASP A 99 6.30 -3.87 -23.67
C ASP A 99 4.89 -3.51 -23.15
N PRO A 100 4.70 -2.46 -22.33
CA PRO A 100 5.74 -1.66 -21.70
C PRO A 100 6.56 -2.46 -20.67
N LEU A 101 7.81 -2.06 -20.47
CA LEU A 101 8.68 -2.61 -19.42
C LEU A 101 9.22 -1.47 -18.55
N LEU A 102 8.61 -1.27 -17.40
CA LEU A 102 8.98 -0.24 -16.42
C LEU A 102 9.90 -0.87 -15.37
N VAL A 103 11.14 -0.42 -15.33
CA VAL A 103 12.15 -0.95 -14.40
C VAL A 103 12.33 0.06 -13.27
N GLY A 104 11.87 -0.31 -12.08
CA GLY A 104 12.08 0.43 -10.85
C GLY A 104 13.39 0.08 -10.16
N ARG A 105 13.54 0.51 -8.93
CA ARG A 105 14.72 0.21 -8.11
C ARG A 105 14.72 -1.24 -7.63
N SER A 106 13.55 -1.82 -7.37
CA SER A 106 13.39 -3.20 -6.90
C SER A 106 12.27 -3.95 -7.61
N VAL A 107 11.36 -3.25 -8.29
CA VAL A 107 10.17 -3.79 -8.92
C VAL A 107 10.21 -3.59 -10.43
N ILE A 108 9.70 -4.55 -11.18
CA ILE A 108 9.45 -4.41 -12.62
C ILE A 108 7.94 -4.33 -12.83
N GLY A 109 7.49 -3.35 -13.61
CA GLY A 109 6.11 -3.21 -14.04
C GLY A 109 5.93 -3.51 -15.52
N THR A 110 4.83 -4.17 -15.86
CA THR A 110 4.36 -4.33 -17.23
C THR A 110 2.82 -4.41 -17.23
N LEU A 111 2.22 -4.75 -18.34
CA LEU A 111 0.77 -4.93 -18.49
C LEU A 111 0.45 -6.34 -18.97
N VAL A 112 -0.80 -6.78 -18.74
CA VAL A 112 -1.33 -7.97 -19.42
C VAL A 112 -1.29 -7.74 -20.94
N PRO A 113 -1.02 -8.75 -21.78
CA PRO A 113 -0.87 -10.16 -21.45
C PRO A 113 0.59 -10.64 -21.28
N ASN A 114 1.50 -9.78 -20.79
CA ASN A 114 2.92 -10.13 -20.66
C ASN A 114 3.25 -11.07 -19.48
N GLU A 115 2.29 -11.34 -18.58
CA GLU A 115 2.50 -12.13 -17.36
C GLU A 115 3.04 -13.55 -17.65
N MET A 116 2.61 -14.16 -18.75
CA MET A 116 3.07 -15.51 -19.12
C MET A 116 4.52 -15.51 -19.56
N ILE A 117 4.96 -14.46 -20.29
CA ILE A 117 6.36 -14.31 -20.70
C ILE A 117 7.24 -14.09 -19.48
N VAL A 118 6.77 -13.26 -18.54
CA VAL A 118 7.44 -12.96 -17.28
C VAL A 118 7.57 -14.23 -16.43
N LEU A 119 6.47 -14.96 -16.24
CA LEU A 119 6.47 -16.20 -15.45
C LEU A 119 7.42 -17.26 -16.02
N ASP A 120 7.41 -17.46 -17.34
CA ASP A 120 8.31 -18.39 -18.01
C ASP A 120 9.77 -17.98 -17.81
N GLU A 121 10.07 -16.69 -17.87
CA GLU A 121 11.43 -16.19 -17.69
C GLU A 121 11.91 -16.32 -16.23
N ILE A 122 11.03 -16.08 -15.23
CA ILE A 122 11.32 -16.32 -13.81
C ILE A 122 11.73 -17.80 -13.63
N ARG A 123 10.94 -18.73 -14.18
CA ARG A 123 11.21 -20.18 -14.10
C ARG A 123 12.50 -20.56 -14.80
N ARG A 124 12.74 -20.03 -16.00
CA ARG A 124 13.94 -20.33 -16.81
C ARG A 124 15.23 -19.91 -16.11
N GLN A 125 15.20 -18.79 -15.39
CA GLN A 125 16.35 -18.29 -14.63
C GLN A 125 16.43 -18.79 -13.19
N GLY A 126 15.42 -19.51 -12.71
CA GLY A 126 15.36 -20.00 -11.33
C GLY A 126 15.30 -18.88 -10.28
N LEU A 127 14.57 -17.79 -10.59
CA LEU A 127 14.48 -16.62 -9.70
C LEU A 127 13.35 -16.77 -8.69
N GLU A 128 13.58 -16.27 -7.47
CA GLU A 128 12.57 -16.17 -6.41
C GLU A 128 11.84 -14.82 -6.50
N LEU A 129 11.00 -14.69 -7.53
CA LEU A 129 10.19 -13.51 -7.78
C LEU A 129 8.71 -13.87 -7.80
N GLU A 130 7.87 -12.93 -7.38
CA GLU A 130 6.41 -13.03 -7.38
C GLU A 130 5.80 -12.10 -8.42
N ILE A 131 4.67 -12.53 -8.98
CA ILE A 131 3.86 -11.71 -9.87
C ILE A 131 2.60 -11.28 -9.11
N ILE A 132 2.39 -9.97 -9.02
CA ILE A 132 1.21 -9.36 -8.41
C ILE A 132 0.47 -8.58 -9.49
N PHE A 133 -0.87 -8.71 -9.49
CA PHE A 133 -1.75 -7.96 -10.37
C PHE A 133 -2.31 -6.73 -9.67
N ASN A 134 -2.54 -5.68 -10.44
CA ASN A 134 -3.27 -4.50 -10.03
C ASN A 134 -4.00 -3.93 -11.25
N LYS A 135 -5.31 -4.24 -11.39
CA LYS A 135 -6.20 -3.73 -12.46
C LYS A 135 -5.58 -3.80 -13.87
N GLY A 136 -4.97 -4.94 -14.23
CA GLY A 136 -4.31 -5.13 -15.52
C GLY A 136 -2.83 -4.75 -15.56
N ALA A 137 -2.29 -4.08 -14.55
CA ALA A 137 -0.86 -3.98 -14.34
C ALA A 137 -0.32 -5.31 -13.80
N VAL A 138 0.87 -5.67 -14.26
CA VAL A 138 1.63 -6.86 -13.84
C VAL A 138 2.90 -6.36 -13.17
N MET A 139 3.03 -6.63 -11.88
CA MET A 139 4.18 -6.22 -11.08
C MET A 139 4.99 -7.44 -10.68
N VAL A 140 6.31 -7.37 -10.87
CA VAL A 140 7.26 -8.43 -10.51
C VAL A 140 8.10 -7.94 -9.35
N LEU A 141 7.99 -8.63 -8.23
CA LEU A 141 8.63 -8.26 -6.98
C LEU A 141 9.49 -9.41 -6.43
N PRO A 142 10.52 -9.11 -5.63
CA PRO A 142 11.13 -10.12 -4.77
C PRO A 142 10.10 -10.76 -3.83
N SER A 143 10.22 -12.06 -3.59
CA SER A 143 9.31 -12.80 -2.71
C SER A 143 9.25 -12.18 -1.31
N GLY A 144 8.03 -12.08 -0.76
CA GLY A 144 7.77 -11.50 0.54
C GLY A 144 7.73 -9.97 0.58
N ILE A 145 7.81 -9.30 -0.57
CA ILE A 145 7.65 -7.85 -0.69
C ILE A 145 6.25 -7.53 -1.20
N ASN A 146 5.51 -6.79 -0.40
CA ASN A 146 4.18 -6.28 -0.75
C ASN A 146 3.88 -4.99 0.05
N LYS A 147 2.72 -4.36 -0.20
CA LYS A 147 2.31 -3.13 0.50
C LYS A 147 2.27 -3.32 2.02
N ALA A 148 1.88 -4.50 2.52
CA ALA A 148 1.83 -4.77 3.96
C ALA A 148 3.24 -4.79 4.59
N THR A 149 4.21 -5.46 3.96
CA THR A 149 5.60 -5.48 4.47
C THR A 149 6.24 -4.10 4.42
N GLY A 150 5.96 -3.30 3.38
CA GLY A 150 6.38 -1.90 3.31
C GLY A 150 5.75 -1.03 4.40
N LEU A 151 4.45 -1.21 4.68
CA LEU A 151 3.78 -0.55 5.81
C LEU A 151 4.45 -0.89 7.14
N MET A 152 4.74 -2.17 7.40
CA MET A 152 5.41 -2.59 8.64
C MET A 152 6.77 -1.91 8.81
N ALA A 153 7.56 -1.80 7.73
CA ALA A 153 8.84 -1.10 7.77
C ALA A 153 8.68 0.41 8.06
N ALA A 154 7.62 1.04 7.54
CA ALA A 154 7.31 2.44 7.84
C ALA A 154 6.88 2.63 9.30
N LEU A 155 6.08 1.72 9.84
CA LEU A 155 5.63 1.76 11.23
C LEU A 155 6.77 1.53 12.21
N ASP A 156 7.70 0.63 11.91
CA ASP A 156 8.91 0.39 12.68
C ASP A 156 9.75 1.68 12.84
N GLU A 157 9.96 2.43 11.74
CA GLU A 157 10.68 3.71 11.80
C GLU A 157 9.93 4.79 12.59
N LEU A 158 8.60 4.76 12.58
CA LEU A 158 7.76 5.71 13.31
C LEU A 158 7.53 5.29 14.77
N GLY A 159 7.93 4.08 15.17
CA GLY A 159 7.68 3.53 16.51
C GLY A 159 6.20 3.31 16.80
N LEU A 160 5.39 2.96 15.79
CA LEU A 160 3.94 2.80 15.91
C LEU A 160 3.52 1.33 15.83
N PRO A 161 2.57 0.90 16.71
CA PRO A 161 1.97 -0.42 16.59
C PRO A 161 0.99 -0.47 15.41
N VAL A 162 0.95 -1.58 14.70
CA VAL A 162 0.07 -1.78 13.54
C VAL A 162 -1.41 -1.80 13.93
N ASP A 163 -1.72 -2.22 15.14
CA ASP A 163 -3.10 -2.28 15.65
C ASP A 163 -3.75 -0.89 15.75
N GLY A 164 -2.97 0.20 15.83
CA GLY A 164 -3.47 1.58 15.81
C GLY A 164 -3.61 2.18 14.41
N VAL A 165 -3.44 1.40 13.35
CA VAL A 165 -3.44 1.88 11.96
C VAL A 165 -4.77 1.62 11.28
N VAL A 166 -5.29 2.65 10.59
CA VAL A 166 -6.36 2.50 9.60
C VAL A 166 -5.69 2.44 8.22
N ALA A 167 -5.93 1.36 7.47
CA ALA A 167 -5.50 1.21 6.08
C ALA A 167 -6.67 1.39 5.13
N ILE A 168 -6.45 2.06 3.99
CA ILE A 168 -7.48 2.25 2.97
C ILE A 168 -6.92 2.00 1.57
N GLY A 169 -7.68 1.26 0.73
CA GLY A 169 -7.27 0.84 -0.60
C GLY A 169 -8.44 0.47 -1.50
N ASP A 170 -8.14 0.00 -2.73
CA ASP A 170 -9.15 -0.26 -3.76
C ASP A 170 -8.90 -1.50 -4.64
N ALA A 171 -7.69 -2.06 -4.67
CA ALA A 171 -7.27 -3.04 -5.66
C ALA A 171 -6.73 -4.37 -5.07
N GLU A 172 -6.29 -5.29 -5.95
CA GLU A 172 -5.83 -6.64 -5.56
C GLU A 172 -4.62 -6.60 -4.62
N ASN A 173 -3.69 -5.69 -4.84
CA ASN A 173 -2.47 -5.55 -4.05
C ASN A 173 -2.69 -4.90 -2.67
N ASP A 174 -3.95 -4.52 -2.34
CA ASP A 174 -4.32 -3.96 -1.05
C ASP A 174 -4.85 -5.00 -0.05
N HIS A 175 -5.15 -6.22 -0.47
CA HIS A 175 -5.73 -7.23 0.42
C HIS A 175 -4.91 -7.48 1.70
N ASP A 176 -3.59 -7.73 1.55
CA ASP A 176 -2.73 -7.98 2.71
C ASP A 176 -2.47 -6.70 3.51
N PHE A 177 -2.39 -5.57 2.82
CA PHE A 177 -2.24 -4.25 3.41
C PHE A 177 -3.41 -3.90 4.34
N LEU A 178 -4.66 -4.03 3.87
CA LEU A 178 -5.85 -3.80 4.70
C LEU A 178 -5.94 -4.81 5.86
N ARG A 179 -5.70 -6.09 5.56
CA ARG A 179 -5.81 -7.16 6.54
C ARG A 179 -4.79 -7.06 7.67
N ARG A 180 -3.62 -6.48 7.40
CA ARG A 180 -2.53 -6.31 8.37
C ARG A 180 -2.77 -5.17 9.34
N ALA A 181 -3.50 -4.13 8.95
CA ALA A 181 -3.82 -2.97 9.77
C ALA A 181 -4.85 -3.31 10.85
N GLY A 182 -4.92 -2.48 11.89
CA GLY A 182 -5.92 -2.61 12.95
C GLY A 182 -7.36 -2.37 12.47
N PHE A 183 -7.51 -1.66 11.33
CA PHE A 183 -8.78 -1.43 10.65
C PHE A 183 -8.55 -1.25 9.16
N GLY A 184 -9.20 -2.04 8.33
CA GLY A 184 -9.11 -1.98 6.87
C GLY A 184 -10.35 -1.39 6.24
N ALA A 185 -10.21 -0.32 5.46
CA ALA A 185 -11.31 0.30 4.72
C ALA A 185 -11.11 0.16 3.20
N ALA A 186 -12.19 -0.04 2.46
CA ALA A 186 -12.20 -0.04 1.01
C ALA A 186 -13.03 1.15 0.50
N VAL A 187 -12.50 1.89 -0.48
CA VAL A 187 -13.28 2.97 -1.12
C VAL A 187 -14.42 2.42 -1.96
N ALA A 188 -15.45 3.26 -2.24
CA ALA A 188 -16.66 2.83 -2.96
C ALA A 188 -16.38 2.28 -4.38
N ASN A 189 -15.32 2.71 -5.04
CA ASN A 189 -14.87 2.20 -6.35
C ASN A 189 -13.95 0.97 -6.26
N ALA A 190 -13.65 0.47 -5.04
CA ALA A 190 -12.80 -0.69 -4.85
C ALA A 190 -13.37 -1.96 -5.48
N LEU A 191 -12.48 -2.92 -5.78
CA LEU A 191 -12.86 -4.23 -6.31
C LEU A 191 -13.82 -4.97 -5.35
N PRO A 192 -14.81 -5.71 -5.90
CA PRO A 192 -15.76 -6.47 -5.08
C PRO A 192 -15.09 -7.45 -4.12
N SER A 193 -13.92 -8.02 -4.49
CA SER A 193 -13.16 -8.92 -3.64
C SER A 193 -12.60 -8.20 -2.41
N LEU A 194 -12.05 -6.98 -2.58
CA LEU A 194 -11.51 -6.19 -1.49
C LEU A 194 -12.61 -5.70 -0.55
N LYS A 195 -13.73 -5.22 -1.10
CA LYS A 195 -14.91 -4.79 -0.31
C LYS A 195 -15.44 -5.88 0.63
N LYS A 196 -15.35 -7.15 0.22
CA LYS A 196 -15.80 -8.30 1.04
C LYS A 196 -14.91 -8.55 2.26
N THR A 197 -13.67 -8.13 2.21
CA THR A 197 -12.66 -8.39 3.25
C THR A 197 -12.34 -7.16 4.09
N ALA A 198 -12.80 -5.98 3.68
CA ALA A 198 -12.66 -4.74 4.42
C ALA A 198 -13.63 -4.68 5.61
N ASP A 199 -13.20 -4.08 6.72
CA ASP A 199 -14.04 -3.81 7.89
C ASP A 199 -15.11 -2.75 7.57
N ARG A 200 -14.81 -1.87 6.61
CA ARG A 200 -15.72 -0.83 6.15
C ARG A 200 -15.56 -0.55 4.66
N VAL A 201 -16.67 -0.26 4.00
CA VAL A 201 -16.68 0.27 2.63
C VAL A 201 -17.25 1.70 2.70
N THR A 202 -16.53 2.66 2.10
CA THR A 202 -16.98 4.06 2.08
C THR A 202 -18.19 4.26 1.15
N LEU A 203 -18.95 5.32 1.37
CA LEU A 203 -20.05 5.70 0.49
C LEU A 203 -19.54 6.42 -0.77
N ALA A 204 -18.48 7.22 -0.61
CA ALA A 204 -17.87 7.96 -1.68
C ALA A 204 -16.67 7.21 -2.30
N PRO A 205 -16.36 7.42 -3.60
CA PRO A 205 -15.20 6.84 -4.26
C PRO A 205 -13.92 7.60 -3.93
N ALA A 206 -12.78 6.97 -4.21
CA ALA A 206 -11.43 7.55 -4.22
C ALA A 206 -11.17 8.53 -3.06
N GLY A 207 -10.61 9.71 -3.35
CA GLY A 207 -10.22 10.70 -2.35
C GLY A 207 -11.36 11.20 -1.47
N ASP A 208 -12.59 11.22 -1.96
CA ASP A 208 -13.76 11.57 -1.15
C ASP A 208 -14.08 10.47 -0.13
N GLY A 209 -13.86 9.19 -0.49
CA GLY A 209 -13.93 8.06 0.43
C GLY A 209 -12.83 8.12 1.49
N VAL A 210 -11.61 8.54 1.13
CA VAL A 210 -10.54 8.78 2.11
C VAL A 210 -10.92 9.91 3.07
N ALA A 211 -11.52 10.99 2.58
CA ALA A 211 -11.99 12.10 3.41
C ALA A 211 -13.09 11.64 4.40
N GLU A 212 -14.02 10.76 3.96
CA GLU A 212 -15.02 10.13 4.82
C GLU A 212 -14.37 9.36 5.99
N ILE A 213 -13.38 8.53 5.71
CA ILE A 213 -12.65 7.78 6.75
C ILE A 213 -11.89 8.73 7.69
N ILE A 214 -11.28 9.79 7.17
CA ILE A 214 -10.61 10.79 8.00
C ILE A 214 -11.59 11.47 8.95
N ASP A 215 -12.77 11.84 8.48
CA ASP A 215 -13.80 12.44 9.32
C ASP A 215 -14.28 11.48 10.42
N ASP A 216 -14.41 10.18 10.11
CA ASP A 216 -14.74 9.16 11.11
C ASP A 216 -13.62 8.98 12.15
N ILE A 217 -12.35 9.00 11.73
CA ILE A 217 -11.21 8.97 12.65
C ILE A 217 -11.25 10.17 13.59
N LEU A 218 -11.49 11.37 13.07
CA LEU A 218 -11.51 12.60 13.85
C LEU A 218 -12.68 12.68 14.84
N ARG A 219 -13.82 12.07 14.49
CA ARG A 219 -14.97 11.94 15.40
C ARG A 219 -14.83 10.81 16.43
N GLY A 220 -13.88 9.89 16.23
CA GLY A 220 -13.72 8.70 17.07
C GLY A 220 -14.73 7.59 16.75
N ASP A 221 -15.29 7.58 15.53
CA ASP A 221 -16.30 6.61 15.08
C ASP A 221 -15.67 5.29 14.61
N ILE A 222 -14.34 5.21 14.49
CA ILE A 222 -13.63 3.98 14.13
C ILE A 222 -13.23 3.22 15.39
N ALA A 223 -13.85 2.06 15.59
CA ALA A 223 -13.51 1.14 16.67
C ALA A 223 -12.45 0.15 16.21
N ILE A 224 -11.23 0.28 16.68
CA ILE A 224 -10.16 -0.71 16.47
C ILE A 224 -10.26 -1.76 17.59
N ALA A 225 -10.34 -3.04 17.22
CA ALA A 225 -10.37 -4.15 18.16
C ALA A 225 -9.06 -4.19 18.98
N ASP A 226 -9.19 -4.35 20.29
CA ASP A 226 -8.04 -4.50 21.17
C ASP A 226 -7.53 -5.96 21.08
N ALA A 227 -6.47 -6.17 20.30
CA ALA A 227 -5.88 -7.51 20.11
C ALA A 227 -5.43 -8.17 21.44
N SER A 228 -5.16 -7.38 22.48
CA SER A 228 -4.79 -7.90 23.81
C SER A 228 -5.92 -8.69 24.51
N LYS A 229 -7.16 -8.55 24.04
CA LYS A 229 -8.31 -9.28 24.61
C LYS A 229 -8.55 -10.64 23.97
N ASN A 230 -8.01 -10.93 22.80
CA ASN A 230 -8.20 -12.21 22.10
C ASN A 230 -7.26 -13.34 22.59
N ASP A 231 -6.09 -13.04 23.15
CA ASP A 231 -5.17 -14.05 23.69
C ASP A 231 -5.68 -14.72 24.98
N VAL A 232 -6.64 -14.12 25.69
CA VAL A 232 -7.20 -14.68 26.92
C VAL A 232 -8.24 -15.79 26.64
N ALA A 233 -8.85 -15.79 25.45
CA ALA A 233 -9.89 -16.78 25.10
C ALA A 233 -9.29 -18.14 24.68
N ILE A 234 -8.11 -18.17 24.06
CA ILE A 234 -7.47 -19.41 23.57
C ILE A 234 -6.80 -20.18 24.73
N GLY A 235 -6.35 -19.50 25.78
CA GLY A 235 -5.71 -20.14 26.95
C GLY A 235 -6.66 -20.92 27.86
N LYS A 236 -7.99 -20.81 27.71
CA LYS A 236 -8.98 -21.52 28.54
C LYS A 236 -9.48 -22.85 27.98
N ILE A 237 -9.19 -23.19 26.72
CA ILE A 237 -9.62 -24.44 26.09
C ILE A 237 -8.56 -25.55 26.23
N ALA A 238 -7.34 -25.24 26.63
CA ALA A 238 -6.25 -26.22 26.77
C ALA A 238 -6.06 -26.77 28.17
N ARG A 239 -7.00 -26.53 29.12
CA ARG A 239 -7.00 -27.13 30.47
C ARG A 239 -8.42 -27.53 30.87
N GLY A 240 -8.93 -28.50 30.20
CA GLY A 240 -10.14 -29.22 30.57
C GLY A 240 -10.01 -30.68 30.17
#